data_3b0505c214c4f3cb11f45887ec17fe8c
#
_entry.id   3b0505c214c4f3cb11f45887ec17fe8c
#
_cell.length_a   1.000
_cell.length_b   1.000
_cell.length_c   1.000
_cell.angle_alpha   90.00
_cell.angle_beta   90.00
_cell.angle_gamma   90.00
#
_symmetry.space_group_name_H-M   'P 1'
#
loop_
_entity.id
_entity.type
_entity.pdbx_description
1 polymer ?
#
loop_
_entity_poly.entity_id
_entity_poly.type
_entity_poly.pdbx_seq_one_letter_code
_entity_poly.pdbx_strand_id
1 'polypeptide(L)'
;ANHFLVTPLLPQTAVGTLEARNVQENVRTIDKLHKYYQAKARTLDVQSQVLECEECITNERPNGHRFRVGFDALVIATGCKTDTFGTPGVIEAEGREVHFLKHIRHAQGIRNRMLECFERAAMPGVDPAERDRLLSFVVVGGGPTSCEFTAELHDFLATDVSKWAYPDLAKHVTLTLVEAGPRLMPAFDATLVEHMMTQLATRDVDVRIGTRVKALKKDGDGCTNMAVLQADGGPEETLRFGTLVWSAGLQQVKFVQNLNLRGLELLKGRTGRLSTDEYMRVLYEEEDDEDQPEPPQDSDAEAHAQWLLDQLPKPILGGRVYALGDCAEIMTQPLPPTAQVAEQQADYLANCLNQAPFVGLAAPDYTGLA
;
A
#
# COMPACT_ATOMS: atom_id res chain seq x y z
N ALA A 1 0.66 -2.81 -14.08
CA ALA A 1 -0.77 -2.45 -14.23
C ALA A 1 -1.04 -2.07 -15.67
N ASN A 2 -2.27 -2.24 -16.14
CA ASN A 2 -2.71 -1.84 -17.49
C ASN A 2 -3.68 -0.65 -17.45
N HIS A 3 -3.90 -0.12 -16.26
CA HIS A 3 -4.74 1.04 -16.01
C HIS A 3 -4.14 1.90 -14.88
N PHE A 4 -4.39 3.19 -14.95
CA PHE A 4 -4.29 4.10 -13.83
C PHE A 4 -5.51 3.90 -12.93
N LEU A 5 -5.34 3.93 -11.63
CA LEU A 5 -6.38 3.71 -10.64
C LEU A 5 -6.39 4.87 -9.63
N VAL A 6 -7.54 5.53 -9.49
CA VAL A 6 -7.77 6.53 -8.45
C VAL A 6 -8.02 5.80 -7.12
N THR A 7 -6.96 5.43 -6.43
CA THR A 7 -7.01 4.58 -5.22
C THR A 7 -7.86 5.15 -4.08
N PRO A 8 -7.97 6.48 -3.83
CA PRO A 8 -8.85 7.02 -2.81
C PRO A 8 -10.35 6.70 -3.00
N LEU A 9 -10.77 6.34 -4.24
CA LEU A 9 -12.17 6.00 -4.54
C LEU A 9 -12.46 4.48 -4.45
N LEU A 10 -11.51 3.68 -4.00
CA LEU A 10 -11.73 2.23 -3.80
C LEU A 10 -12.77 1.90 -2.72
N PRO A 11 -12.88 2.62 -1.58
CA PRO A 11 -13.94 2.37 -0.61
C PRO A 11 -15.33 2.45 -1.22
N GLN A 12 -15.66 3.53 -1.93
CA GLN A 12 -16.95 3.71 -2.62
C GLN A 12 -17.19 2.64 -3.71
N THR A 13 -16.13 2.25 -4.41
CA THR A 13 -16.23 1.19 -5.42
C THR A 13 -16.50 -0.17 -4.78
N ALA A 14 -15.95 -0.43 -3.60
CA ALA A 14 -16.11 -1.70 -2.91
C ALA A 14 -17.54 -1.93 -2.38
N VAL A 15 -18.27 -0.87 -2.07
CA VAL A 15 -19.68 -0.94 -1.68
C VAL A 15 -20.65 -0.73 -2.85
N GLY A 16 -20.13 -0.28 -4.00
CA GLY A 16 -20.92 -0.09 -5.22
C GLY A 16 -21.52 1.30 -5.41
N THR A 17 -21.19 2.27 -4.57
CA THR A 17 -21.57 3.69 -4.74
C THR A 17 -20.94 4.24 -6.03
N LEU A 18 -19.74 3.79 -6.39
CA LEU A 18 -19.08 4.12 -7.64
C LEU A 18 -18.86 2.88 -8.51
N GLU A 19 -19.10 3.04 -9.81
CA GLU A 19 -18.78 2.00 -10.77
C GLU A 19 -17.26 1.87 -10.98
N ALA A 20 -16.77 0.62 -11.03
CA ALA A 20 -15.35 0.31 -11.16
C ALA A 20 -14.68 0.99 -12.37
N ARG A 21 -15.40 1.14 -13.48
CA ARG A 21 -14.89 1.79 -14.69
C ARG A 21 -14.65 3.29 -14.54
N ASN A 22 -15.33 3.95 -13.59
CA ASN A 22 -15.23 5.39 -13.39
C ASN A 22 -14.00 5.80 -12.56
N VAL A 23 -13.36 4.84 -11.90
CA VAL A 23 -12.19 5.06 -11.03
C VAL A 23 -10.89 4.56 -11.65
N GLN A 24 -10.93 4.12 -12.91
CA GLN A 24 -9.77 3.60 -13.63
C GLN A 24 -9.71 4.16 -15.04
N GLU A 25 -8.50 4.40 -15.52
CA GLU A 25 -8.23 4.85 -16.88
C GLU A 25 -7.21 3.92 -17.54
N ASN A 26 -7.43 3.58 -18.82
CA ASN A 26 -6.50 2.73 -19.55
C ASN A 26 -5.20 3.49 -19.78
N VAL A 27 -4.09 2.91 -19.36
CA VAL A 27 -2.77 3.53 -19.47
C VAL A 27 -2.37 3.84 -20.92
N ARG A 28 -2.93 3.11 -21.89
CA ARG A 28 -2.66 3.33 -23.33
C ARG A 28 -3.40 4.53 -23.93
N THR A 29 -4.37 5.08 -23.20
CA THR A 29 -5.11 6.30 -23.62
C THR A 29 -4.51 7.57 -23.02
N ILE A 30 -3.52 7.43 -22.13
CA ILE A 30 -2.80 8.59 -21.57
C ILE A 30 -1.92 9.20 -22.67
N ASP A 31 -2.18 10.46 -22.98
CA ASP A 31 -1.40 11.23 -23.95
C ASP A 31 0.09 11.27 -23.58
N LYS A 32 0.95 11.25 -24.61
CA LYS A 32 2.41 11.34 -24.49
C LYS A 32 3.11 10.08 -23.95
N LEU A 33 2.41 8.99 -23.68
CA LEU A 33 3.04 7.73 -23.36
C LEU A 33 3.57 7.07 -24.63
N HIS A 34 4.88 7.17 -24.91
CA HIS A 34 5.46 6.67 -26.14
C HIS A 34 5.49 5.14 -26.22
N LYS A 35 5.81 4.48 -25.12
CA LYS A 35 5.87 3.00 -25.05
C LYS A 35 5.36 2.51 -23.72
N TYR A 36 4.50 1.49 -23.76
CA TYR A 36 4.01 0.80 -22.58
C TYR A 36 4.19 -0.70 -22.74
N TYR A 37 4.84 -1.32 -21.77
CA TYR A 37 5.00 -2.76 -21.66
C TYR A 37 4.27 -3.27 -20.42
N GLN A 38 3.33 -4.20 -20.58
CA GLN A 38 2.68 -4.88 -19.47
C GLN A 38 3.62 -5.97 -18.92
N ALA A 39 4.57 -5.54 -18.11
CA ALA A 39 5.65 -6.37 -17.59
C ALA A 39 5.96 -6.05 -16.13
N LYS A 40 6.66 -6.97 -15.48
CA LYS A 40 7.26 -6.80 -14.16
C LYS A 40 8.74 -6.55 -14.31
N ALA A 41 9.26 -5.49 -13.69
CA ALA A 41 10.69 -5.34 -13.47
C ALA A 41 11.19 -6.46 -12.54
N ARG A 42 12.28 -7.09 -12.92
CA ARG A 42 12.89 -8.21 -12.17
C ARG A 42 14.18 -7.81 -11.52
N THR A 43 15.12 -7.32 -12.32
CA THR A 43 16.44 -6.92 -11.86
C THR A 43 16.85 -5.60 -12.51
N LEU A 44 17.65 -4.82 -11.81
CA LEU A 44 18.27 -3.61 -12.28
C LEU A 44 19.78 -3.80 -12.30
N ASP A 45 20.37 -3.65 -13.46
CA ASP A 45 21.81 -3.53 -13.62
C ASP A 45 22.15 -2.05 -13.80
N VAL A 46 22.72 -1.46 -12.76
CA VAL A 46 23.07 -0.03 -12.74
C VAL A 46 24.28 0.25 -13.63
N GLN A 47 25.27 -0.66 -13.67
CA GLN A 47 26.50 -0.43 -14.43
C GLN A 47 26.24 -0.42 -15.94
N SER A 48 25.44 -1.35 -16.43
CA SER A 48 25.03 -1.39 -17.85
C SER A 48 23.80 -0.54 -18.16
N GLN A 49 23.17 0.08 -17.14
CA GLN A 49 21.93 0.87 -17.27
C GLN A 49 20.80 0.07 -17.95
N VAL A 50 20.58 -1.17 -17.51
CA VAL A 50 19.61 -2.09 -18.08
C VAL A 50 18.63 -2.57 -17.01
N LEU A 51 17.35 -2.52 -17.33
CA LEU A 51 16.28 -3.11 -16.57
C LEU A 51 15.83 -4.43 -17.23
N GLU A 52 15.92 -5.54 -16.51
CA GLU A 52 15.35 -6.80 -16.97
C GLU A 52 13.87 -6.88 -16.60
N CYS A 53 13.06 -7.18 -17.59
CA CYS A 53 11.60 -7.23 -17.48
C CYS A 53 11.08 -8.61 -17.87
N GLU A 54 9.91 -8.96 -17.29
CA GLU A 54 9.17 -10.18 -17.61
C GLU A 54 7.71 -9.84 -17.87
N GLU A 55 7.22 -10.28 -19.01
CA GLU A 55 5.82 -10.16 -19.41
C GLU A 55 4.86 -10.64 -18.31
N CYS A 56 3.74 -9.91 -18.10
CA CYS A 56 2.71 -10.28 -17.13
C CYS A 56 1.28 -10.10 -17.69
N ILE A 57 1.08 -10.46 -18.96
CA ILE A 57 -0.19 -10.27 -19.67
C ILE A 57 -1.23 -11.31 -19.24
N THR A 58 -0.84 -12.55 -19.10
CA THR A 58 -1.72 -13.64 -18.68
C THR A 58 -1.06 -14.57 -17.65
N ASN A 59 -1.86 -15.32 -16.91
CA ASN A 59 -1.36 -16.37 -16.02
C ASN A 59 -1.10 -17.70 -16.77
N GLU A 60 -1.39 -17.76 -18.06
CA GLU A 60 -1.27 -18.97 -18.88
C GLU A 60 0.18 -19.34 -19.21
N ARG A 61 1.09 -18.35 -19.10
CA ARG A 61 2.52 -18.57 -19.29
C ARG A 61 3.25 -18.42 -17.98
N PRO A 62 3.62 -19.52 -17.29
CA PRO A 62 4.35 -19.46 -16.01
C PRO A 62 5.71 -18.75 -16.13
N ASN A 63 6.33 -18.79 -17.34
CA ASN A 63 7.56 -18.09 -17.67
C ASN A 63 7.27 -17.12 -18.82
N GLY A 64 6.78 -15.93 -18.50
CA GLY A 64 6.54 -14.87 -19.48
C GLY A 64 7.80 -14.50 -20.27
N HIS A 65 7.61 -13.92 -21.44
CA HIS A 65 8.73 -13.43 -22.25
C HIS A 65 9.60 -12.45 -21.46
N ARG A 66 10.90 -12.71 -21.40
CA ARG A 66 11.88 -11.83 -20.77
C ARG A 66 12.55 -10.96 -21.80
N PHE A 67 12.72 -9.68 -21.46
CA PHE A 67 13.38 -8.71 -22.32
C PHE A 67 14.11 -7.66 -21.48
N ARG A 68 14.98 -6.91 -22.14
CA ARG A 68 15.81 -5.88 -21.52
C ARG A 68 15.42 -4.51 -22.05
N VAL A 69 15.43 -3.52 -21.17
CA VAL A 69 15.19 -2.12 -21.49
C VAL A 69 16.39 -1.32 -21.00
N GLY A 70 17.10 -0.70 -21.93
CA GLY A 70 18.14 0.28 -21.60
C GLY A 70 17.52 1.61 -21.20
N PHE A 71 18.18 2.37 -20.34
CA PHE A 71 17.71 3.68 -19.89
C PHE A 71 18.86 4.67 -19.70
N ASP A 72 18.60 5.94 -19.94
CA ASP A 72 19.49 7.05 -19.59
C ASP A 72 19.14 7.58 -18.20
N ALA A 73 17.85 7.59 -17.85
CA ALA A 73 17.34 7.86 -16.52
C ALA A 73 16.22 6.88 -16.19
N LEU A 74 16.08 6.54 -14.89
CA LEU A 74 15.10 5.59 -14.39
C LEU A 74 14.27 6.22 -13.28
N VAL A 75 12.94 6.13 -13.38
CA VAL A 75 12.03 6.49 -12.30
C VAL A 75 11.38 5.22 -11.74
N ILE A 76 11.59 4.94 -10.46
CA ILE A 76 10.99 3.82 -9.73
C ILE A 76 9.72 4.33 -9.04
N ALA A 77 8.56 3.97 -9.57
CA ALA A 77 7.24 4.36 -9.05
C ALA A 77 6.34 3.12 -8.89
N THR A 78 6.89 2.07 -8.28
CA THR A 78 6.25 0.75 -8.21
C THR A 78 5.14 0.66 -7.18
N GLY A 79 4.97 1.68 -6.35
CA GLY A 79 4.04 1.68 -5.23
C GLY A 79 4.37 0.60 -4.20
N CYS A 80 3.35 0.17 -3.47
CA CYS A 80 3.44 -0.86 -2.44
C CYS A 80 2.31 -1.88 -2.57
N LYS A 81 2.39 -2.96 -1.81
CA LYS A 81 1.33 -3.96 -1.63
C LYS A 81 0.88 -4.01 -0.17
N THR A 82 -0.24 -4.64 0.09
CA THR A 82 -0.72 -4.90 1.46
C THR A 82 0.27 -5.82 2.18
N ASP A 83 0.56 -5.51 3.43
CA ASP A 83 1.31 -6.37 4.35
C ASP A 83 0.35 -7.12 5.26
N THR A 84 0.55 -8.41 5.39
CA THR A 84 -0.19 -9.26 6.33
C THR A 84 0.56 -9.49 7.64
N PHE A 85 1.74 -8.92 7.79
CA PHE A 85 2.65 -9.14 8.93
C PHE A 85 2.90 -10.62 9.23
N GLY A 86 2.79 -11.48 8.20
CA GLY A 86 2.90 -12.93 8.37
C GLY A 86 1.73 -13.57 9.13
N THR A 87 0.60 -12.89 9.30
CA THR A 87 -0.58 -13.41 10.00
C THR A 87 -1.09 -14.68 9.32
N PRO A 88 -1.09 -15.84 10.02
CA PRO A 88 -1.52 -17.10 9.43
C PRO A 88 -2.98 -17.07 8.96
N GLY A 89 -3.27 -17.68 7.81
CA GLY A 89 -4.61 -17.81 7.24
C GLY A 89 -5.05 -16.65 6.36
N VAL A 90 -4.38 -15.49 6.40
CA VAL A 90 -4.80 -14.30 5.61
C VAL A 90 -4.58 -14.52 4.11
N ILE A 91 -3.37 -14.96 3.73
CA ILE A 91 -3.04 -15.20 2.32
C ILE A 91 -3.81 -16.39 1.75
N GLU A 92 -3.98 -17.45 2.54
CA GLU A 92 -4.68 -18.66 2.14
C GLU A 92 -6.17 -18.43 1.87
N ALA A 93 -6.77 -17.43 2.51
CA ALA A 93 -8.18 -17.07 2.38
C ALA A 93 -8.42 -15.88 1.43
N GLU A 94 -7.34 -15.25 0.89
CA GLU A 94 -7.48 -14.11 -0.01
C GLU A 94 -8.33 -14.47 -1.23
N GLY A 95 -9.25 -13.57 -1.56
CA GLY A 95 -10.15 -13.69 -2.71
C GLY A 95 -11.37 -14.59 -2.47
N ARG A 96 -11.55 -15.10 -1.24
CA ARG A 96 -12.73 -15.87 -0.82
C ARG A 96 -13.44 -15.17 0.35
N GLU A 97 -13.06 -15.50 1.58
CA GLU A 97 -13.63 -14.89 2.80
C GLU A 97 -12.85 -13.63 3.23
N VAL A 98 -11.60 -13.50 2.76
CA VAL A 98 -10.67 -12.42 3.07
C VAL A 98 -10.33 -11.64 1.82
N HIS A 99 -10.41 -10.32 1.88
CA HIS A 99 -10.10 -9.42 0.78
C HIS A 99 -9.15 -8.32 1.23
N PHE A 100 -8.21 -7.95 0.37
CA PHE A 100 -7.47 -6.70 0.51
C PHE A 100 -8.26 -5.54 -0.10
N LEU A 101 -7.81 -4.29 0.10
CA LEU A 101 -8.40 -3.10 -0.51
C LEU A 101 -7.30 -2.19 -1.09
N LYS A 102 -6.67 -2.65 -2.19
CA LYS A 102 -5.55 -1.94 -2.84
C LYS A 102 -5.70 -1.88 -4.37
N HIS A 103 -6.52 -2.74 -4.97
CA HIS A 103 -6.72 -2.84 -6.41
C HIS A 103 -8.21 -2.94 -6.73
N ILE A 104 -8.57 -2.58 -7.96
CA ILE A 104 -9.97 -2.64 -8.42
C ILE A 104 -10.60 -4.03 -8.25
N ARG A 105 -9.84 -5.09 -8.53
CA ARG A 105 -10.29 -6.48 -8.33
C ARG A 105 -10.65 -6.78 -6.86
N HIS A 106 -9.97 -6.12 -5.91
CA HIS A 106 -10.26 -6.29 -4.49
C HIS A 106 -11.61 -5.65 -4.15
N ALA A 107 -11.86 -4.42 -4.61
CA ALA A 107 -13.14 -3.75 -4.42
C ALA A 107 -14.30 -4.56 -5.00
N GLN A 108 -14.14 -5.08 -6.23
CA GLN A 108 -15.13 -5.95 -6.85
C GLN A 108 -15.34 -7.26 -6.07
N GLY A 109 -14.25 -7.87 -5.58
CA GLY A 109 -14.30 -9.07 -4.74
C GLY A 109 -15.05 -8.85 -3.44
N ILE A 110 -14.81 -7.72 -2.77
CA ILE A 110 -15.52 -7.32 -1.54
C ILE A 110 -17.02 -7.19 -1.82
N ARG A 111 -17.40 -6.42 -2.85
CA ARG A 111 -18.80 -6.24 -3.24
C ARG A 111 -19.50 -7.58 -3.50
N ASN A 112 -18.90 -8.42 -4.32
CA ASN A 112 -19.48 -9.73 -4.66
C ASN A 112 -19.63 -10.61 -3.43
N ARG A 113 -18.63 -10.62 -2.54
CA ARG A 113 -18.69 -11.43 -1.33
C ARG A 113 -19.75 -10.94 -0.34
N MET A 114 -19.89 -9.60 -0.17
CA MET A 114 -20.96 -9.04 0.66
C MET A 114 -22.32 -9.48 0.16
N LEU A 115 -22.60 -9.32 -1.14
CA LEU A 115 -23.87 -9.75 -1.74
C LEU A 115 -24.11 -11.24 -1.57
N GLU A 116 -23.09 -12.09 -1.81
CA GLU A 116 -23.18 -13.53 -1.55
C GLU A 116 -23.56 -13.83 -0.08
N CYS A 117 -22.98 -13.11 0.87
CA CYS A 117 -23.33 -13.28 2.29
C CYS A 117 -24.79 -12.96 2.58
N PHE A 118 -25.33 -11.89 2.01
CA PHE A 118 -26.74 -11.54 2.15
C PHE A 118 -27.65 -12.56 1.49
N GLU A 119 -27.35 -12.98 0.26
CA GLU A 119 -28.13 -14.01 -0.44
C GLU A 119 -28.17 -15.32 0.34
N ARG A 120 -27.04 -15.76 0.87
CA ARG A 120 -26.97 -16.98 1.68
C ARG A 120 -27.71 -16.82 3.01
N ALA A 121 -27.61 -15.67 3.67
CA ALA A 121 -28.30 -15.39 4.93
C ALA A 121 -29.83 -15.32 4.76
N ALA A 122 -30.32 -14.98 3.54
CA ALA A 122 -31.72 -14.90 3.20
C ALA A 122 -32.35 -16.27 2.87
N MET A 123 -31.56 -17.33 2.70
CA MET A 123 -32.09 -18.65 2.33
C MET A 123 -32.99 -19.22 3.42
N PRO A 124 -34.14 -19.85 3.05
CA PRO A 124 -35.01 -20.51 4.00
C PRO A 124 -34.29 -21.61 4.79
N GLY A 125 -34.48 -21.61 6.12
CA GLY A 125 -33.94 -22.65 6.99
C GLY A 125 -32.47 -22.50 7.36
N VAL A 126 -31.83 -21.35 7.04
CA VAL A 126 -30.47 -21.05 7.51
C VAL A 126 -30.47 -21.00 9.04
N ASP A 127 -29.48 -21.68 9.63
CA ASP A 127 -29.27 -21.65 11.08
C ASP A 127 -29.01 -20.20 11.54
N PRO A 128 -29.63 -19.74 12.66
CA PRO A 128 -29.43 -18.37 13.17
C PRO A 128 -27.97 -18.01 13.40
N ALA A 129 -27.15 -18.93 13.94
CA ALA A 129 -25.72 -18.69 14.20
C ALA A 129 -24.92 -18.56 12.87
N GLU A 130 -25.31 -19.29 11.82
CA GLU A 130 -24.71 -19.17 10.49
C GLU A 130 -25.11 -17.87 9.81
N ARG A 131 -26.39 -17.43 9.96
CA ARG A 131 -26.84 -16.14 9.45
C ARG A 131 -26.08 -14.99 10.10
N ASP A 132 -25.97 -14.99 11.43
CA ASP A 132 -25.24 -13.94 12.17
C ASP A 132 -23.76 -13.92 11.78
N ARG A 133 -23.14 -15.09 11.55
CA ARG A 133 -21.77 -15.20 11.02
C ARG A 133 -21.65 -14.57 9.62
N LEU A 134 -22.54 -14.94 8.69
CA LEU A 134 -22.55 -14.42 7.31
C LEU A 134 -22.64 -12.90 7.27
N LEU A 135 -23.43 -12.32 8.19
CA LEU A 135 -23.69 -10.87 8.29
C LEU A 135 -22.71 -10.14 9.22
N SER A 136 -21.66 -10.81 9.69
CA SER A 136 -20.57 -10.21 10.44
C SER A 136 -19.45 -9.77 9.48
N PHE A 137 -19.22 -8.46 9.38
CA PHE A 137 -18.20 -7.84 8.56
C PHE A 137 -17.07 -7.31 9.43
N VAL A 138 -15.83 -7.69 9.12
CA VAL A 138 -14.66 -7.29 9.89
C VAL A 138 -13.70 -6.50 9.00
N VAL A 139 -13.27 -5.33 9.45
CA VAL A 139 -12.26 -4.49 8.80
C VAL A 139 -11.02 -4.47 9.68
N VAL A 140 -9.86 -4.79 9.12
CA VAL A 140 -8.58 -4.82 9.83
C VAL A 140 -7.67 -3.71 9.35
N GLY A 141 -7.26 -2.86 10.28
CA GLY A 141 -6.42 -1.68 10.09
C GLY A 141 -7.12 -0.40 10.51
N GLY A 142 -6.39 0.54 11.09
CA GLY A 142 -6.90 1.83 11.56
C GLY A 142 -6.45 3.02 10.72
N GLY A 143 -5.95 2.78 9.51
CA GLY A 143 -5.56 3.83 8.58
C GLY A 143 -6.75 4.48 7.85
N PRO A 144 -6.50 5.55 7.05
CA PRO A 144 -7.57 6.26 6.33
C PRO A 144 -8.44 5.34 5.48
N THR A 145 -7.83 4.44 4.70
CA THR A 145 -8.56 3.50 3.83
C THR A 145 -9.54 2.63 4.60
N SER A 146 -9.15 2.11 5.77
CA SER A 146 -10.00 1.27 6.60
C SER A 146 -11.17 2.07 7.19
N CYS A 147 -10.90 3.28 7.67
CA CYS A 147 -11.90 4.16 8.26
C CYS A 147 -12.92 4.63 7.23
N GLU A 148 -12.46 5.05 6.05
CA GLU A 148 -13.31 5.43 4.92
C GLU A 148 -14.17 4.24 4.45
N PHE A 149 -13.56 3.07 4.27
CA PHE A 149 -14.31 1.88 3.87
C PHE A 149 -15.36 1.48 4.92
N THR A 150 -15.03 1.57 6.22
CA THR A 150 -15.97 1.27 7.30
C THR A 150 -17.17 2.22 7.27
N ALA A 151 -16.93 3.51 7.03
CA ALA A 151 -18.00 4.50 6.92
C ALA A 151 -18.90 4.25 5.68
N GLU A 152 -18.27 4.03 4.51
CA GLU A 152 -18.98 3.73 3.25
C GLU A 152 -19.80 2.42 3.36
N LEU A 153 -19.23 1.39 3.99
CA LEU A 153 -19.90 0.13 4.22
C LEU A 153 -21.10 0.32 5.13
N HIS A 154 -20.94 1.07 6.24
CA HIS A 154 -22.07 1.38 7.13
C HIS A 154 -23.18 2.10 6.37
N ASP A 155 -22.85 3.13 5.59
CA ASP A 155 -23.84 3.92 4.87
C ASP A 155 -24.58 3.08 3.82
N PHE A 156 -23.89 2.21 3.11
CA PHE A 156 -24.50 1.20 2.22
C PHE A 156 -25.45 0.27 2.97
N LEU A 157 -25.02 -0.26 4.12
CA LEU A 157 -25.84 -1.13 4.96
C LEU A 157 -27.08 -0.43 5.49
N ALA A 158 -26.95 0.82 5.92
CA ALA A 158 -28.04 1.61 6.51
C ALA A 158 -29.05 2.14 5.48
N THR A 159 -28.61 2.38 4.24
CA THR A 159 -29.47 2.97 3.19
C THR A 159 -29.99 1.93 2.19
N ASP A 160 -29.12 1.16 1.57
CA ASP A 160 -29.53 0.27 0.49
C ASP A 160 -29.99 -1.08 1.00
N VAL A 161 -29.22 -1.67 1.93
CA VAL A 161 -29.52 -3.00 2.47
C VAL A 161 -30.75 -2.96 3.37
N SER A 162 -30.77 -2.05 4.37
CA SER A 162 -31.83 -2.03 5.37
C SER A 162 -33.17 -1.53 4.82
N LYS A 163 -33.17 -0.63 3.83
CA LYS A 163 -34.41 -0.04 3.30
C LYS A 163 -34.98 -0.79 2.10
N TRP A 164 -34.13 -1.40 1.29
CA TRP A 164 -34.56 -1.90 -0.01
C TRP A 164 -34.24 -3.37 -0.26
N ALA A 165 -32.97 -3.79 -0.08
CA ALA A 165 -32.55 -5.11 -0.52
C ALA A 165 -32.91 -6.22 0.48
N TYR A 166 -32.55 -6.05 1.75
CA TYR A 166 -32.70 -7.09 2.79
C TYR A 166 -33.14 -6.48 4.15
N PRO A 167 -34.30 -5.82 4.24
CA PRO A 167 -34.74 -5.13 5.45
C PRO A 167 -34.81 -6.03 6.69
N ASP A 168 -35.23 -7.29 6.52
CA ASP A 168 -35.37 -8.25 7.63
C ASP A 168 -34.00 -8.71 8.17
N LEU A 169 -32.93 -8.60 7.38
CA LEU A 169 -31.58 -9.01 7.75
C LEU A 169 -30.75 -7.89 8.38
N ALA A 170 -31.15 -6.63 8.19
CA ALA A 170 -30.37 -5.47 8.65
C ALA A 170 -30.03 -5.52 10.15
N LYS A 171 -30.94 -5.99 10.99
CA LYS A 171 -30.75 -6.13 12.45
C LYS A 171 -29.73 -7.20 12.88
N HIS A 172 -29.33 -8.06 11.96
CA HIS A 172 -28.32 -9.11 12.19
C HIS A 172 -26.92 -8.70 11.74
N VAL A 173 -26.81 -7.55 11.04
CA VAL A 173 -25.54 -7.07 10.54
C VAL A 173 -24.70 -6.54 11.70
N THR A 174 -23.44 -6.98 11.75
CA THR A 174 -22.43 -6.45 12.65
C THR A 174 -21.23 -5.94 11.85
N LEU A 175 -20.67 -4.81 12.25
CA LEU A 175 -19.50 -4.21 11.62
C LEU A 175 -18.44 -3.94 12.70
N THR A 176 -17.29 -4.60 12.57
CA THR A 176 -16.18 -4.48 13.52
C THR A 176 -14.96 -3.92 12.81
N LEU A 177 -14.36 -2.87 13.39
CA LEU A 177 -13.08 -2.29 12.96
C LEU A 177 -12.01 -2.65 13.99
N VAL A 178 -10.95 -3.36 13.56
CA VAL A 178 -9.87 -3.84 14.44
C VAL A 178 -8.57 -3.11 14.09
N GLU A 179 -7.96 -2.46 15.08
CA GLU A 179 -6.67 -1.76 14.95
C GLU A 179 -5.72 -2.20 16.06
N ALA A 180 -4.51 -2.62 15.65
CA ALA A 180 -3.47 -3.07 16.57
C ALA A 180 -2.80 -1.94 17.35
N GLY A 181 -2.80 -0.72 16.80
CA GLY A 181 -2.25 0.46 17.44
C GLY A 181 -3.18 1.03 18.52
N PRO A 182 -2.66 1.97 19.31
CA PRO A 182 -3.40 2.58 20.42
C PRO A 182 -4.46 3.61 19.95
N ARG A 183 -4.48 3.97 18.67
CA ARG A 183 -5.46 4.90 18.09
C ARG A 183 -5.60 4.69 16.59
N LEU A 184 -6.74 5.09 16.04
CA LEU A 184 -6.96 5.16 14.60
C LEU A 184 -6.20 6.36 14.00
N MET A 185 -5.87 6.29 12.71
CA MET A 185 -5.27 7.36 11.91
C MET A 185 -4.16 8.13 12.65
N PRO A 186 -3.06 7.48 13.05
CA PRO A 186 -2.04 8.07 13.94
C PRO A 186 -1.35 9.32 13.36
N ALA A 187 -1.36 9.51 12.04
CA ALA A 187 -0.79 10.67 11.36
C ALA A 187 -1.74 11.90 11.32
N PHE A 188 -3.00 11.76 11.78
CA PHE A 188 -3.98 12.83 11.74
C PHE A 188 -4.11 13.53 13.09
N ASP A 189 -4.61 14.77 13.06
CA ASP A 189 -4.89 15.54 14.26
C ASP A 189 -5.84 14.80 15.21
N ALA A 190 -5.62 14.94 16.52
CA ALA A 190 -6.38 14.23 17.54
C ALA A 190 -7.88 14.58 17.51
N THR A 191 -8.22 15.84 17.26
CA THR A 191 -9.63 16.31 17.23
C THR A 191 -10.41 15.72 16.06
N LEU A 192 -9.75 15.54 14.90
CA LEU A 192 -10.36 14.86 13.75
C LEU A 192 -10.59 13.38 14.04
N VAL A 193 -9.63 12.72 14.71
CA VAL A 193 -9.77 11.32 15.09
C VAL A 193 -10.89 11.12 16.13
N GLU A 194 -11.01 12.00 17.13
CA GLU A 194 -12.09 11.97 18.11
C GLU A 194 -13.45 12.16 17.45
N HIS A 195 -13.56 13.11 16.51
CA HIS A 195 -14.78 13.30 15.75
C HIS A 195 -15.16 12.03 14.97
N MET A 196 -14.21 11.44 14.28
CA MET A 196 -14.42 10.19 13.54
C MET A 196 -14.85 9.05 14.47
N MET A 197 -14.17 8.86 15.60
CA MET A 197 -14.54 7.86 16.60
C MET A 197 -15.98 8.05 17.09
N THR A 198 -16.40 9.30 17.34
CA THR A 198 -17.78 9.64 17.70
C THR A 198 -18.74 9.25 16.57
N GLN A 199 -18.41 9.54 15.32
CA GLN A 199 -19.24 9.17 14.17
C GLN A 199 -19.36 7.64 14.03
N LEU A 200 -18.27 6.89 14.19
CA LEU A 200 -18.32 5.42 14.15
C LEU A 200 -19.16 4.84 15.30
N ALA A 201 -19.05 5.39 16.50
CA ALA A 201 -19.84 4.97 17.65
C ALA A 201 -21.35 5.23 17.46
N THR A 202 -21.73 6.37 16.85
CA THR A 202 -23.15 6.66 16.54
C THR A 202 -23.73 5.76 15.45
N ARG A 203 -22.86 5.05 14.73
CA ARG A 203 -23.20 4.10 13.67
C ARG A 203 -23.18 2.64 14.13
N ASP A 204 -23.09 2.39 15.43
CA ASP A 204 -23.00 1.04 16.03
C ASP A 204 -21.84 0.21 15.47
N VAL A 205 -20.75 0.87 15.07
CA VAL A 205 -19.50 0.18 14.65
C VAL A 205 -18.73 -0.21 15.90
N ASP A 206 -18.44 -1.51 16.03
CA ASP A 206 -17.57 -2.04 17.10
C ASP A 206 -16.10 -1.74 16.78
N VAL A 207 -15.53 -0.70 17.40
CA VAL A 207 -14.16 -0.26 17.18
C VAL A 207 -13.24 -0.82 18.25
N ARG A 208 -12.32 -1.69 17.88
CA ARG A 208 -11.37 -2.38 18.75
C ARG A 208 -9.94 -1.90 18.50
N ILE A 209 -9.52 -0.87 19.22
CA ILE A 209 -8.12 -0.37 19.21
C ILE A 209 -7.27 -1.21 20.19
N GLY A 210 -5.93 -1.17 20.02
CA GLY A 210 -5.02 -2.00 20.82
C GLY A 210 -5.28 -3.50 20.66
N THR A 211 -5.93 -3.90 19.56
CA THR A 211 -6.35 -5.28 19.33
C THR A 211 -5.75 -5.82 18.03
N ARG A 212 -5.03 -6.92 18.14
CA ARG A 212 -4.31 -7.54 17.02
C ARG A 212 -4.99 -8.81 16.55
N VAL A 213 -5.08 -8.99 15.22
CA VAL A 213 -5.45 -10.27 14.61
C VAL A 213 -4.22 -11.19 14.64
N LYS A 214 -4.28 -12.26 15.42
CA LYS A 214 -3.18 -13.23 15.59
C LYS A 214 -3.15 -14.29 14.50
N ALA A 215 -4.31 -14.74 14.08
CA ALA A 215 -4.48 -15.74 13.04
C ALA A 215 -5.91 -15.74 12.50
N LEU A 216 -6.08 -16.23 11.29
CA LEU A 216 -7.38 -16.65 10.77
C LEU A 216 -7.44 -18.16 10.71
N LYS A 217 -8.56 -18.73 11.16
CA LYS A 217 -8.76 -20.19 11.25
C LYS A 217 -9.97 -20.63 10.44
N LYS A 218 -9.93 -21.87 9.99
CA LYS A 218 -11.07 -22.53 9.37
C LYS A 218 -12.05 -23.01 10.43
N ASP A 219 -13.33 -22.91 10.13
CA ASP A 219 -14.40 -23.56 10.88
C ASP A 219 -14.60 -25.01 10.35
N GLY A 220 -15.52 -25.73 10.97
CA GLY A 220 -15.85 -27.12 10.62
C GLY A 220 -16.28 -27.34 9.18
N ASP A 221 -16.77 -26.31 8.47
CA ASP A 221 -17.12 -26.31 7.05
C ASP A 221 -15.91 -26.15 6.10
N GLY A 222 -14.70 -25.94 6.65
CA GLY A 222 -13.47 -25.73 5.90
C GLY A 222 -13.25 -24.31 5.37
N CYS A 223 -14.20 -23.37 5.59
CA CYS A 223 -14.06 -21.96 5.26
C CYS A 223 -13.24 -21.22 6.31
N THR A 224 -12.41 -20.23 5.89
CA THR A 224 -11.65 -19.38 6.81
C THR A 224 -12.53 -18.24 7.30
N ASN A 225 -13.23 -18.45 8.39
CA ASN A 225 -14.27 -17.56 8.90
C ASN A 225 -14.17 -17.25 10.39
N MET A 226 -13.03 -17.55 11.01
CA MET A 226 -12.73 -17.23 12.41
C MET A 226 -11.46 -16.40 12.51
N ALA A 227 -11.56 -15.20 13.10
CA ALA A 227 -10.44 -14.36 13.47
C ALA A 227 -10.11 -14.53 14.95
N VAL A 228 -8.87 -14.90 15.25
CA VAL A 228 -8.34 -14.92 16.62
C VAL A 228 -7.80 -13.52 16.90
N LEU A 229 -8.46 -12.81 17.80
CA LEU A 229 -8.13 -11.47 18.23
C LEU A 229 -7.44 -11.50 19.58
N GLN A 230 -6.53 -10.59 19.83
CA GLN A 230 -5.90 -10.40 21.12
C GLN A 230 -5.73 -8.90 21.39
N ALA A 231 -6.40 -8.42 22.42
CA ALA A 231 -6.15 -7.09 22.96
C ALA A 231 -4.79 -7.08 23.73
N ASP A 232 -4.17 -5.92 23.82
CA ASP A 232 -2.89 -5.76 24.52
C ASP A 232 -3.00 -6.22 25.99
N GLY A 233 -2.25 -7.28 26.35
CA GLY A 233 -2.28 -7.89 27.67
C GLY A 233 -3.54 -8.70 28.00
N GLY A 234 -4.49 -8.82 27.06
CA GLY A 234 -5.73 -9.57 27.24
C GLY A 234 -5.68 -11.02 26.77
N PRO A 235 -6.72 -11.81 27.06
CA PRO A 235 -6.89 -13.14 26.52
C PRO A 235 -7.20 -13.12 25.03
N GLU A 236 -6.99 -14.26 24.38
CA GLU A 236 -7.44 -14.45 23.01
C GLU A 236 -8.97 -14.60 22.94
N GLU A 237 -9.56 -13.94 21.96
CA GLU A 237 -10.99 -14.02 21.63
C GLU A 237 -11.14 -14.51 20.19
N THR A 238 -12.20 -15.26 19.89
CA THR A 238 -12.52 -15.68 18.52
C THR A 238 -13.74 -14.92 18.02
N LEU A 239 -13.59 -14.18 16.92
CA LEU A 239 -14.66 -13.50 16.20
C LEU A 239 -14.96 -14.27 14.91
N ARG A 240 -16.22 -14.70 14.73
CA ARG A 240 -16.68 -15.32 13.47
C ARG A 240 -17.09 -14.25 12.48
N PHE A 241 -16.80 -14.45 11.20
CA PHE A 241 -17.10 -13.46 10.16
C PHE A 241 -17.59 -14.09 8.85
N GLY A 242 -18.38 -13.34 8.10
CA GLY A 242 -18.77 -13.63 6.71
C GLY A 242 -17.77 -13.09 5.70
N THR A 243 -17.27 -11.89 5.99
CA THR A 243 -16.28 -11.19 5.14
C THR A 243 -15.29 -10.43 6.03
N LEU A 244 -14.00 -10.57 5.74
CA LEU A 244 -12.95 -9.81 6.37
C LEU A 244 -12.20 -8.98 5.31
N VAL A 245 -12.10 -7.66 5.54
CA VAL A 245 -11.33 -6.76 4.69
C VAL A 245 -10.04 -6.37 5.41
N TRP A 246 -8.91 -6.83 4.87
CA TRP A 246 -7.59 -6.53 5.41
C TRP A 246 -7.00 -5.33 4.67
N SER A 247 -6.97 -4.18 5.29
CA SER A 247 -6.36 -2.94 4.78
C SER A 247 -5.26 -2.38 5.69
N ALA A 248 -4.72 -3.23 6.55
CA ALA A 248 -3.58 -2.94 7.41
C ALA A 248 -2.25 -3.17 6.68
N GLY A 249 -1.27 -2.32 7.00
CA GLY A 249 0.13 -2.50 6.60
C GLY A 249 0.42 -2.24 5.12
N LEU A 250 1.63 -1.76 4.88
CA LEU A 250 2.18 -1.56 3.54
C LEU A 250 3.55 -2.25 3.45
N GLN A 251 3.74 -3.04 2.41
CA GLN A 251 4.97 -3.75 2.14
C GLN A 251 5.46 -3.41 0.73
N GLN A 252 6.78 -3.29 0.57
CA GLN A 252 7.37 -3.03 -0.72
C GLN A 252 7.17 -4.22 -1.67
N VAL A 253 7.06 -3.91 -2.97
CA VAL A 253 7.00 -4.95 -4.00
C VAL A 253 8.34 -5.70 -4.08
N LYS A 254 8.32 -6.97 -4.53
CA LYS A 254 9.52 -7.83 -4.59
C LYS A 254 10.69 -7.19 -5.34
N PHE A 255 10.42 -6.38 -6.37
CA PHE A 255 11.47 -5.66 -7.09
C PHE A 255 12.24 -4.74 -6.16
N VAL A 256 11.57 -3.90 -5.37
CA VAL A 256 12.21 -2.99 -4.42
C VAL A 256 12.86 -3.74 -3.24
N GLN A 257 12.21 -4.80 -2.74
CA GLN A 257 12.78 -5.63 -1.66
C GLN A 257 14.10 -6.27 -2.07
N ASN A 258 14.15 -6.81 -3.29
CA ASN A 258 15.29 -7.55 -3.81
C ASN A 258 16.28 -6.68 -4.60
N LEU A 259 16.02 -5.36 -4.66
CA LEU A 259 16.93 -4.45 -5.34
C LEU A 259 18.26 -4.46 -4.58
N ASN A 260 19.27 -5.00 -5.22
CA ASN A 260 20.64 -5.07 -4.74
C ASN A 260 21.55 -4.63 -5.88
N LEU A 261 22.41 -3.69 -5.60
CA LEU A 261 23.39 -3.18 -6.54
C LEU A 261 24.74 -3.71 -6.09
N ARG A 262 25.38 -4.50 -6.95
CA ARG A 262 26.68 -5.12 -6.64
C ARG A 262 27.70 -4.05 -6.19
N GLY A 263 28.18 -4.17 -4.96
CA GLY A 263 29.16 -3.25 -4.38
C GLY A 263 28.59 -1.90 -3.92
N LEU A 264 27.26 -1.76 -3.84
CA LEU A 264 26.59 -0.55 -3.32
C LEU A 264 25.47 -0.97 -2.38
N GLU A 265 25.45 -0.44 -1.17
CA GLU A 265 24.35 -0.63 -0.23
C GLU A 265 23.28 0.43 -0.46
N LEU A 266 22.10 -0.02 -0.92
CA LEU A 266 20.95 0.84 -1.08
C LEU A 266 20.39 1.23 0.26
N LEU A 267 20.29 2.51 0.52
CA LEU A 267 19.61 3.02 1.70
C LEU A 267 18.11 2.75 1.61
N LYS A 268 17.60 2.12 2.65
CA LYS A 268 16.17 1.82 2.80
C LYS A 268 15.71 2.25 4.19
N GLY A 269 14.58 2.94 4.24
CA GLY A 269 13.94 3.29 5.50
C GLY A 269 13.37 2.08 6.25
N ARG A 270 12.83 2.30 7.44
CA ARG A 270 12.30 1.24 8.32
C ARG A 270 11.24 0.36 7.67
N THR A 271 10.49 0.89 6.70
CA THR A 271 9.44 0.19 5.96
C THR A 271 9.95 -0.45 4.68
N GLY A 272 11.27 -0.46 4.45
CA GLY A 272 11.91 -0.96 3.24
C GLY A 272 11.69 -0.08 2.01
N ARG A 273 11.19 1.16 2.18
CA ARG A 273 11.13 2.16 1.10
C ARG A 273 12.54 2.58 0.71
N LEU A 274 12.74 2.89 -0.57
CA LEU A 274 13.99 3.44 -1.06
C LEU A 274 14.19 4.84 -0.47
N SER A 275 15.32 5.09 0.16
CA SER A 275 15.67 6.42 0.65
C SER A 275 16.11 7.29 -0.51
N THR A 276 15.61 8.52 -0.54
CA THR A 276 15.93 9.54 -1.55
C THR A 276 16.33 10.83 -0.88
N ASP A 277 17.02 11.67 -1.64
CA ASP A 277 17.15 13.08 -1.28
C ASP A 277 15.86 13.88 -1.63
N GLU A 278 15.91 15.20 -1.41
CA GLU A 278 14.80 16.12 -1.68
C GLU A 278 14.43 16.21 -3.18
N TYR A 279 15.34 15.81 -4.06
CA TYR A 279 15.14 15.75 -5.51
C TYR A 279 14.64 14.36 -5.99
N MET A 280 14.28 13.48 -5.05
CA MET A 280 13.83 12.10 -5.29
C MET A 280 14.90 11.20 -5.96
N ARG A 281 16.19 11.56 -5.86
CA ARG A 281 17.30 10.73 -6.33
C ARG A 281 17.54 9.62 -5.32
N VAL A 282 17.63 8.37 -5.79
CA VAL A 282 17.86 7.20 -4.92
C VAL A 282 19.26 7.23 -4.37
N LEU A 283 19.40 7.06 -3.06
CA LEU A 283 20.65 7.13 -2.33
C LEU A 283 21.24 5.75 -2.06
N TYR A 284 22.56 5.70 -2.03
CA TYR A 284 23.33 4.54 -1.62
C TYR A 284 24.50 4.97 -0.71
N GLU A 285 25.01 4.02 0.06
CA GLU A 285 26.29 4.11 0.75
C GLU A 285 27.26 3.14 0.08
N GLU A 286 28.51 3.50 0.03
CA GLU A 286 29.58 2.58 -0.36
C GLU A 286 29.75 1.58 0.78
N GLU A 287 29.86 0.27 0.48
CA GLU A 287 30.18 -0.72 1.51
C GLU A 287 31.46 -0.29 2.21
N ASP A 288 31.47 -0.29 3.55
CA ASP A 288 32.64 0.09 4.33
C ASP A 288 33.85 -0.75 3.90
N ASP A 289 34.78 -0.14 3.19
CA ASP A 289 36.10 -0.75 2.99
C ASP A 289 36.81 -0.72 4.35
N GLU A 290 37.34 -1.87 4.80
CA GLU A 290 38.12 -1.94 6.05
C GLU A 290 39.33 -0.99 6.04
N ASP A 291 39.70 -0.41 4.88
CA ASP A 291 40.76 0.55 4.64
C ASP A 291 40.26 2.00 4.48
N GLN A 292 39.13 2.39 5.06
CA GLN A 292 38.70 3.81 5.02
C GLN A 292 39.76 4.72 5.64
N PRO A 293 40.12 5.84 4.98
CA PRO A 293 41.10 6.76 5.52
C PRO A 293 40.59 7.34 6.86
N GLU A 294 41.49 7.39 7.84
CA GLU A 294 41.20 8.04 9.11
C GLU A 294 40.76 9.50 8.90
N PRO A 295 39.82 10.00 9.72
CA PRO A 295 39.39 11.39 9.63
C PRO A 295 40.59 12.35 9.70
N PRO A 296 40.64 13.40 8.85
CA PRO A 296 41.68 14.40 8.90
C PRO A 296 41.79 15.02 10.31
N GLN A 297 43.02 15.44 10.70
CA GLN A 297 43.21 16.08 11.98
C GLN A 297 42.38 17.36 12.09
N ASP A 298 41.84 17.64 13.28
CA ASP A 298 41.01 18.84 13.58
C ASP A 298 41.62 20.18 13.18
N SER A 299 42.91 20.23 12.87
CA SER A 299 43.62 21.42 12.41
C SER A 299 43.35 21.82 10.96
N ASP A 300 42.78 20.92 10.15
CA ASP A 300 42.41 21.19 8.76
C ASP A 300 40.88 21.12 8.58
N ALA A 301 40.20 22.22 8.86
CA ALA A 301 38.76 22.33 8.83
C ALA A 301 38.16 22.08 7.42
N GLU A 302 38.89 22.42 6.34
CA GLU A 302 38.44 22.20 4.97
C GLU A 302 38.52 20.71 4.60
N ALA A 303 39.63 20.04 4.92
CA ALA A 303 39.79 18.62 4.70
C ALA A 303 38.80 17.79 5.54
N HIS A 304 38.56 18.20 6.79
CA HIS A 304 37.58 17.56 7.66
C HIS A 304 36.15 17.73 7.15
N ALA A 305 35.76 18.92 6.68
CA ALA A 305 34.46 19.18 6.08
C ALA A 305 34.26 18.37 4.79
N GLN A 306 35.29 18.26 3.93
CA GLN A 306 35.23 17.44 2.72
C GLN A 306 35.10 15.96 3.06
N TRP A 307 35.86 15.45 4.05
CA TRP A 307 35.74 14.07 4.52
C TRP A 307 34.32 13.76 5.04
N LEU A 308 33.70 14.65 5.81
CA LEU A 308 32.31 14.52 6.25
C LEU A 308 31.31 14.50 5.08
N LEU A 309 31.54 15.32 4.04
CA LEU A 309 30.70 15.33 2.84
C LEU A 309 30.83 14.04 2.04
N ASP A 310 32.02 13.45 2.01
CA ASP A 310 32.30 12.18 1.31
C ASP A 310 31.64 10.98 2.01
N GLN A 311 31.34 11.09 3.33
CA GLN A 311 30.57 10.09 4.10
C GLN A 311 29.05 10.20 3.89
N LEU A 312 28.56 11.29 3.29
CA LEU A 312 27.13 11.42 3.04
C LEU A 312 26.66 10.44 1.96
N PRO A 313 25.45 9.92 2.10
CA PRO A 313 24.85 9.09 1.07
C PRO A 313 24.86 9.74 -0.30
N LYS A 314 25.27 8.99 -1.33
CA LYS A 314 25.43 9.48 -2.69
C LYS A 314 24.24 9.07 -3.58
N PRO A 315 23.85 9.90 -4.57
CA PRO A 315 22.82 9.53 -5.53
C PRO A 315 23.36 8.57 -6.60
N ILE A 316 22.60 7.51 -6.89
CA ILE A 316 22.96 6.47 -7.87
C ILE A 316 23.12 7.09 -9.28
N LEU A 317 24.16 6.67 -10.01
CA LEU A 317 24.47 7.12 -11.38
C LEU A 317 24.51 8.66 -11.51
N GLY A 318 25.05 9.35 -10.50
CA GLY A 318 25.08 10.82 -10.50
C GLY A 318 23.69 11.45 -10.51
N GLY A 319 22.71 10.80 -9.89
CA GLY A 319 21.36 11.31 -9.76
C GLY A 319 20.41 10.97 -10.93
N ARG A 320 20.72 9.93 -11.72
CA ARG A 320 19.85 9.49 -12.82
C ARG A 320 18.88 8.36 -12.48
N VAL A 321 18.86 7.92 -11.21
CA VAL A 321 17.88 6.96 -10.69
C VAL A 321 17.03 7.65 -9.63
N TYR A 322 15.74 7.75 -9.89
CA TYR A 322 14.77 8.41 -9.04
C TYR A 322 13.77 7.41 -8.47
N ALA A 323 13.21 7.71 -7.30
CA ALA A 323 12.09 6.96 -6.75
C ALA A 323 11.07 7.90 -6.11
N LEU A 324 9.78 7.59 -6.28
CA LEU A 324 8.68 8.42 -5.75
C LEU A 324 7.45 7.60 -5.35
N GLY A 325 6.54 8.23 -4.60
CA GLY A 325 5.31 7.62 -4.12
C GLY A 325 5.56 6.57 -3.03
N ASP A 326 4.65 5.58 -2.90
CA ASP A 326 4.65 4.61 -1.79
C ASP A 326 5.91 3.73 -1.71
N CYS A 327 6.74 3.66 -2.75
CA CYS A 327 7.96 2.87 -2.75
C CYS A 327 9.20 3.64 -2.30
N ALA A 328 9.09 4.95 -2.05
CA ALA A 328 10.20 5.82 -1.68
C ALA A 328 9.89 6.66 -0.44
N GLU A 329 10.94 7.18 0.19
CA GLU A 329 10.84 8.19 1.24
C GLU A 329 12.02 9.14 1.18
N ILE A 330 11.73 10.43 1.36
CA ILE A 330 12.78 11.45 1.48
C ILE A 330 13.43 11.28 2.84
N MET A 331 14.76 11.07 2.85
CA MET A 331 15.50 10.72 4.06
C MET A 331 15.43 11.81 5.13
N THR A 332 15.49 13.08 4.73
CA THR A 332 15.46 14.23 5.64
C THR A 332 14.05 14.54 6.15
N GLN A 333 13.02 14.26 5.35
CA GLN A 333 11.62 14.55 5.67
C GLN A 333 10.69 13.46 5.09
N PRO A 334 10.52 12.34 5.80
CA PRO A 334 9.63 11.27 5.34
C PRO A 334 8.18 11.75 5.22
N LEU A 335 7.61 11.61 4.02
CA LEU A 335 6.21 11.94 3.75
C LEU A 335 5.33 10.68 3.83
N PRO A 336 4.02 10.84 4.17
CA PRO A 336 3.10 9.73 4.21
C PRO A 336 2.84 9.15 2.79
N PRO A 337 2.66 7.82 2.66
CA PRO A 337 2.41 7.17 1.38
C PRO A 337 0.95 7.40 0.94
N THR A 338 0.67 8.58 0.39
CA THR A 338 -0.66 8.98 -0.10
C THR A 338 -0.63 9.29 -1.59
N ALA A 339 -1.80 9.24 -2.24
CA ALA A 339 -1.93 9.58 -3.65
C ALA A 339 -1.53 11.04 -3.94
N GLN A 340 -1.89 11.97 -3.04
CA GLN A 340 -1.55 13.39 -3.16
C GLN A 340 -0.03 13.63 -3.11
N VAL A 341 0.68 12.96 -2.19
CA VAL A 341 2.15 13.04 -2.13
C VAL A 341 2.77 12.48 -3.41
N ALA A 342 2.30 11.33 -3.89
CA ALA A 342 2.82 10.72 -5.12
C ALA A 342 2.59 11.61 -6.35
N GLU A 343 1.44 12.29 -6.44
CA GLU A 343 1.10 13.23 -7.51
C GLU A 343 2.03 14.45 -7.47
N GLN A 344 2.17 15.10 -6.31
CA GLN A 344 3.04 16.27 -6.15
C GLN A 344 4.51 15.94 -6.47
N GLN A 345 4.99 14.78 -6.01
CA GLN A 345 6.33 14.30 -6.33
C GLN A 345 6.51 14.05 -7.84
N ALA A 346 5.50 13.47 -8.49
CA ALA A 346 5.53 13.21 -9.92
C ALA A 346 5.56 14.51 -10.74
N ASP A 347 4.72 15.49 -10.39
CA ASP A 347 4.66 16.80 -11.05
C ASP A 347 5.98 17.57 -10.88
N TYR A 348 6.52 17.58 -9.67
CA TYR A 348 7.82 18.20 -9.39
C TYR A 348 8.93 17.54 -10.23
N LEU A 349 9.05 16.21 -10.18
CA LEU A 349 10.09 15.49 -10.93
C LEU A 349 9.94 15.68 -12.43
N ALA A 350 8.71 15.64 -12.97
CA ALA A 350 8.45 15.88 -14.38
C ALA A 350 8.90 17.29 -14.81
N ASN A 351 8.63 18.30 -14.00
CA ASN A 351 9.08 19.67 -14.26
C ASN A 351 10.61 19.77 -14.23
N CYS A 352 11.28 19.13 -13.27
CA CYS A 352 12.73 19.08 -13.19
C CYS A 352 13.34 18.42 -14.45
N LEU A 353 12.82 17.25 -14.84
CA LEU A 353 13.31 16.50 -16.00
C LEU A 353 13.07 17.23 -17.32
N ASN A 354 12.00 18.00 -17.45
CA ASN A 354 11.71 18.79 -18.63
C ASN A 354 12.59 20.05 -18.75
N GLN A 355 13.06 20.60 -17.64
CA GLN A 355 13.91 21.82 -17.62
C GLN A 355 15.40 21.49 -17.80
N ALA A 356 15.85 20.32 -17.38
CA ALA A 356 17.23 19.88 -17.49
C ALA A 356 17.38 18.91 -18.67
N PRO A 357 17.97 19.31 -19.81
CA PRO A 357 18.32 18.34 -20.82
C PRO A 357 19.33 17.33 -20.26
N PHE A 358 19.13 16.05 -20.49
CA PHE A 358 19.87 14.90 -19.95
C PHE A 358 21.36 14.84 -20.36
N VAL A 359 22.02 15.94 -20.50
CA VAL A 359 23.43 15.99 -20.91
C VAL A 359 24.25 16.61 -19.79
N GLY A 360 24.76 15.72 -18.92
CA GLY A 360 25.95 16.01 -18.09
C GLY A 360 25.86 17.15 -17.08
N LEU A 361 24.68 17.51 -16.60
CA LEU A 361 24.51 18.66 -15.70
C LEU A 361 24.39 18.23 -14.25
N ALA A 362 25.18 18.91 -13.40
CA ALA A 362 24.85 19.05 -11.99
C ALA A 362 23.39 19.52 -11.88
N ALA A 363 22.62 18.90 -10.99
CA ALA A 363 21.23 19.28 -10.78
C ALA A 363 21.15 20.80 -10.51
N PRO A 364 20.19 21.52 -11.13
CA PRO A 364 19.97 22.92 -10.77
C PRO A 364 19.65 23.02 -9.28
N ASP A 365 20.12 24.09 -8.63
CA ASP A 365 19.78 24.42 -7.25
C ASP A 365 18.27 24.70 -7.16
N TYR A 366 17.49 23.72 -6.79
CA TYR A 366 16.07 23.87 -6.50
C TYR A 366 15.89 24.09 -5.01
N THR A 367 15.70 25.32 -4.63
CA THR A 367 15.28 25.69 -3.27
C THR A 367 13.81 25.33 -3.08
N GLY A 368 13.59 24.25 -2.33
CA GLY A 368 12.42 24.07 -1.49
C GLY A 368 11.10 23.71 -2.14
N LEU A 369 10.63 22.52 -1.83
CA LEU A 369 9.19 22.26 -1.67
C LEU A 369 8.75 23.00 -0.40
N ALA A 370 8.02 24.12 -0.54
CA ALA A 370 7.30 24.80 0.54
C ALA A 370 5.90 24.18 0.69
#